data_add667e1e0e16c5f3ddebd3b52931a28
#
_entry.id   add667e1e0e16c5f3ddebd3b52931a28
#
_cell.length_a   1.000
_cell.length_b   1.000
_cell.length_c   1.000
_cell.angle_alpha   90.00
_cell.angle_beta   90.00
_cell.angle_gamma   90.00
#
_symmetry.space_group_name_H-M   'P 1'
#
loop_
_entity.id
_entity.type
_entity.pdbx_description
1 polymer ?
#
loop_
_entity_poly.entity_id
_entity_poly.type
_entity_poly.pdbx_seq_one_letter_code
_entity_poly.pdbx_strand_id
1 'polypeptide(L)'
;MNKTARGFLLDNMFSMSAFWACSGSVVAALTGYYGFSLPVSNFITGLTATLPVMQLVGGIMYVRSKHRFAVVRVSNAAWRLLLPMVFFSVLLPVNIAGAVMVACYFAMVFIYQLSCPAQTDWMVSRVEGNTDANYYSVREMCFMLSFTASSCAVSMILNRAKTHDEYFNAFIIVGILLAALLIVSIFTLFSLPPPAQYKQHKTKKLDLKSVFKNKPYMLVMLSNASWSFSAMFVGSFAAVYQIQVLHVSFAQIMIWGTVGNIVRSLLTPVMSRIAQRKGWRYVIILCFSVGLLLALIWFVTTGDIAVFMFPLVLSLGGVPNAGLSVAYLKMQVASTPADERSIYFSTTAFCNGIAALTGSALCSLTISSFQAAEISLKYIFIIGAACILLSLAFECHNEKKARKIQL
;
A
#
# COMPACT_ATOMS: atom_id res chain seq x y z
N MET A 1 -21.34 -11.62 9.09
CA MET A 1 -20.01 -12.06 8.53
C MET A 1 -19.79 -13.52 8.91
N ASN A 2 -19.56 -14.39 7.93
CA ASN A 2 -19.34 -15.83 8.15
C ASN A 2 -17.93 -16.11 8.75
N LYS A 3 -17.70 -17.36 9.24
CA LYS A 3 -16.43 -17.77 9.89
C LYS A 3 -15.21 -17.54 8.98
N THR A 4 -15.33 -17.85 7.70
CA THR A 4 -14.25 -17.70 6.71
C THR A 4 -13.90 -16.22 6.50
N ALA A 5 -14.88 -15.34 6.34
CA ALA A 5 -14.65 -13.90 6.18
C ALA A 5 -14.00 -13.27 7.43
N ARG A 6 -14.38 -13.72 8.64
CA ARG A 6 -13.72 -13.32 9.89
C ARG A 6 -12.26 -13.78 9.91
N GLY A 7 -11.97 -14.99 9.46
CA GLY A 7 -10.61 -15.50 9.37
C GLY A 7 -9.72 -14.66 8.44
N PHE A 8 -10.20 -14.32 7.23
CA PHE A 8 -9.45 -13.42 6.34
C PHE A 8 -9.28 -11.99 6.89
N LEU A 9 -10.27 -11.50 7.65
CA LEU A 9 -10.17 -10.21 8.31
C LEU A 9 -9.07 -10.23 9.38
N LEU A 10 -9.07 -11.23 10.27
CA LEU A 10 -8.06 -11.39 11.32
C LEU A 10 -6.66 -11.60 10.73
N ASP A 11 -6.54 -12.45 9.71
CA ASP A 11 -5.28 -12.66 8.99
C ASP A 11 -4.72 -11.33 8.46
N ASN A 12 -5.56 -10.53 7.80
CA ASN A 12 -5.15 -9.22 7.28
C ASN A 12 -4.79 -8.23 8.39
N MET A 13 -5.54 -8.20 9.49
CA MET A 13 -5.25 -7.32 10.63
C MET A 13 -3.84 -7.59 11.19
N PHE A 14 -3.50 -8.84 11.46
CA PHE A 14 -2.21 -9.17 12.07
C PHE A 14 -1.06 -9.11 11.07
N SER A 15 -1.21 -9.71 9.89
CA SER A 15 -0.11 -9.79 8.93
C SER A 15 0.25 -8.45 8.30
N MET A 16 -0.75 -7.72 7.81
CA MET A 16 -0.50 -6.44 7.13
C MET A 16 -0.11 -5.34 8.10
N SER A 17 -0.65 -5.35 9.32
CA SER A 17 -0.24 -4.39 10.34
C SER A 17 1.21 -4.59 10.74
N ALA A 18 1.67 -5.83 10.92
CA ALA A 18 3.07 -6.13 11.18
C ALA A 18 3.98 -5.72 10.01
N PHE A 19 3.57 -6.02 8.78
CA PHE A 19 4.34 -5.67 7.58
C PHE A 19 4.53 -4.15 7.45
N TRP A 20 3.46 -3.38 7.50
CA TRP A 20 3.51 -1.93 7.30
C TRP A 20 4.07 -1.17 8.50
N ALA A 21 3.84 -1.64 9.73
CA ALA A 21 4.41 -1.03 10.93
C ALA A 21 5.95 -1.13 10.97
N CYS A 22 6.52 -2.10 10.26
CA CYS A 22 7.96 -2.36 10.21
C CYS A 22 8.59 -2.07 8.84
N SER A 23 7.94 -1.27 8.02
CA SER A 23 8.49 -0.74 6.77
C SER A 23 8.97 0.70 6.93
N GLY A 24 9.61 1.24 5.91
CA GLY A 24 10.02 2.64 5.87
C GLY A 24 10.95 3.06 7.01
N SER A 25 10.49 3.92 7.89
CA SER A 25 11.31 4.53 8.95
C SER A 25 11.90 3.53 9.95
N VAL A 26 11.22 2.44 10.23
CA VAL A 26 11.71 1.41 11.16
C VAL A 26 12.88 0.64 10.55
N VAL A 27 12.79 0.30 9.27
CA VAL A 27 13.91 -0.30 8.53
C VAL A 27 15.06 0.69 8.37
N ALA A 28 14.75 1.99 8.15
CA ALA A 28 15.77 3.04 8.12
C ALA A 28 16.53 3.15 9.45
N ALA A 29 15.84 3.04 10.59
CA ALA A 29 16.49 3.01 11.90
C ALA A 29 17.41 1.79 12.06
N LEU A 30 16.97 0.61 11.60
CA LEU A 30 17.77 -0.61 11.66
C LEU A 30 19.00 -0.56 10.72
N THR A 31 18.86 0.00 9.51
CA THR A 31 20.01 0.22 8.61
C THR A 31 20.99 1.25 9.17
N GLY A 32 20.49 2.28 9.87
CA GLY A 32 21.32 3.23 10.60
C GLY A 32 22.10 2.57 11.76
N TYR A 33 21.45 1.67 12.50
CA TYR A 33 22.09 0.88 13.56
C TYR A 33 23.29 0.07 13.03
N TYR A 34 23.16 -0.49 11.82
CA TYR A 34 24.25 -1.21 11.16
C TYR A 34 25.29 -0.31 10.48
N GLY A 35 25.13 1.01 10.51
CA GLY A 35 26.05 1.95 9.90
C GLY A 35 26.00 1.99 8.38
N PHE A 36 24.90 1.56 7.75
CA PHE A 36 24.75 1.69 6.30
C PHE A 36 24.71 3.15 5.85
N SER A 37 25.32 3.44 4.71
CA SER A 37 25.25 4.77 4.11
C SER A 37 23.81 5.17 3.76
N LEU A 38 23.53 6.47 3.73
CA LEU A 38 22.21 7.01 3.45
C LEU A 38 21.61 6.50 2.12
N PRO A 39 22.39 6.45 0.99
CA PRO A 39 21.88 5.92 -0.27
C PRO A 39 21.49 4.43 -0.18
N VAL A 40 22.27 3.62 0.53
CA VAL A 40 21.99 2.20 0.72
C VAL A 40 20.74 2.01 1.59
N SER A 41 20.61 2.78 2.67
CA SER A 41 19.41 2.78 3.52
C SER A 41 18.16 3.15 2.73
N ASN A 42 18.22 4.19 1.90
CA ASN A 42 17.10 4.60 1.04
C ASN A 42 16.74 3.52 0.01
N PHE A 43 17.74 2.86 -0.58
CA PHE A 43 17.48 1.76 -1.51
C PHE A 43 16.75 0.60 -0.81
N ILE A 44 17.23 0.19 0.37
CA ILE A 44 16.62 -0.90 1.14
C ILE A 44 15.18 -0.56 1.54
N THR A 45 14.94 0.64 2.08
CA THR A 45 13.59 1.08 2.48
C THR A 45 12.64 1.24 1.29
N GLY A 46 13.17 1.59 0.11
CA GLY A 46 12.42 1.73 -1.14
C GLY A 46 11.97 0.42 -1.78
N LEU A 47 12.49 -0.73 -1.35
CA LEU A 47 12.14 -2.04 -1.95
C LEU A 47 10.63 -2.34 -1.92
N THR A 48 9.93 -1.91 -0.88
CA THR A 48 8.47 -2.10 -0.77
C THR A 48 7.69 -1.36 -1.84
N ALA A 49 8.18 -0.22 -2.30
CA ALA A 49 7.55 0.59 -3.34
C ALA A 49 7.89 0.11 -4.78
N THR A 50 9.07 -0.49 -4.96
CA THR A 50 9.56 -0.90 -6.29
C THR A 50 9.17 -2.33 -6.65
N LEU A 51 9.15 -3.24 -5.68
CA LEU A 51 8.88 -4.66 -5.90
C LEU A 51 7.43 -5.05 -6.26
N PRO A 52 6.37 -4.20 -6.18
CA PRO A 52 5.05 -4.53 -6.73
C PRO A 52 5.07 -4.96 -8.20
N VAL A 53 6.08 -4.56 -8.97
CA VAL A 53 6.33 -5.04 -10.33
C VAL A 53 6.44 -6.58 -10.36
N MET A 54 6.94 -7.22 -9.31
CA MET A 54 7.06 -8.68 -9.19
C MET A 54 5.70 -9.38 -9.03
N GLN A 55 4.63 -8.67 -8.73
CA GLN A 55 3.29 -9.26 -8.62
C GLN A 55 2.82 -9.89 -9.93
N LEU A 56 3.24 -9.33 -11.08
CA LEU A 56 2.92 -9.92 -12.38
C LEU A 56 3.55 -11.31 -12.52
N VAL A 57 4.81 -11.47 -12.12
CA VAL A 57 5.50 -12.77 -12.11
C VAL A 57 4.79 -13.73 -11.16
N GLY A 58 4.44 -13.27 -9.95
CA GLY A 58 3.70 -14.06 -8.97
C GLY A 58 2.34 -14.54 -9.47
N GLY A 59 1.56 -13.68 -10.13
CA GLY A 59 0.29 -14.06 -10.73
C GLY A 59 0.42 -15.13 -11.82
N ILE A 60 1.42 -14.99 -12.69
CA ILE A 60 1.73 -15.99 -13.72
C ILE A 60 2.13 -17.34 -13.10
N MET A 61 3.01 -17.31 -12.11
CA MET A 61 3.44 -18.51 -11.38
C MET A 61 2.25 -19.22 -10.71
N TYR A 62 1.39 -18.45 -10.05
CA TYR A 62 0.21 -18.98 -9.38
C TYR A 62 -0.75 -19.69 -10.36
N VAL A 63 -1.08 -19.04 -11.48
CA VAL A 63 -2.02 -19.62 -12.47
C VAL A 63 -1.44 -20.86 -13.13
N ARG A 64 -0.13 -20.94 -13.36
CA ARG A 64 0.56 -22.10 -13.93
C ARG A 64 0.76 -23.24 -12.93
N SER A 65 0.68 -22.97 -11.63
CA SER A 65 0.92 -23.99 -10.61
C SER A 65 -0.22 -25.03 -10.56
N LYS A 66 0.17 -26.31 -10.50
CA LYS A 66 -0.76 -27.42 -10.23
C LYS A 66 -1.25 -27.42 -8.77
N HIS A 67 -0.43 -26.94 -7.84
CA HIS A 67 -0.68 -26.93 -6.40
C HIS A 67 -0.90 -25.50 -5.86
N ARG A 68 -1.80 -24.74 -6.48
CA ARG A 68 -2.07 -23.32 -6.19
C ARG A 68 -2.23 -23.04 -4.71
N PHE A 69 -2.99 -23.89 -4.00
CA PHE A 69 -3.24 -23.70 -2.58
C PHE A 69 -1.99 -23.84 -1.70
N ALA A 70 -1.16 -24.86 -1.99
CA ALA A 70 0.10 -25.04 -1.28
C ALA A 70 1.07 -23.86 -1.53
N VAL A 71 1.16 -23.41 -2.79
CA VAL A 71 2.00 -22.26 -3.16
C VAL A 71 1.60 -21.01 -2.38
N VAL A 72 0.30 -20.69 -2.31
CA VAL A 72 -0.18 -19.52 -1.58
C VAL A 72 0.10 -19.64 -0.08
N ARG A 73 -0.17 -20.81 0.52
CA ARG A 73 0.07 -21.02 1.96
C ARG A 73 1.55 -20.91 2.31
N VAL A 74 2.40 -21.64 1.56
CA VAL A 74 3.83 -21.68 1.84
C VAL A 74 4.48 -20.31 1.64
N SER A 75 4.19 -19.63 0.53
CA SER A 75 4.75 -18.29 0.30
C SER A 75 4.29 -17.28 1.34
N ASN A 76 3.00 -17.33 1.72
CA ASN A 76 2.48 -16.45 2.77
C ASN A 76 3.04 -16.76 4.15
N ALA A 77 3.29 -18.02 4.49
CA ALA A 77 3.99 -18.38 5.74
C ALA A 77 5.46 -17.96 5.71
N ALA A 78 6.13 -18.15 4.57
CA ALA A 78 7.55 -17.84 4.42
C ALA A 78 7.86 -16.36 4.66
N TRP A 79 7.15 -15.41 4.01
CA TRP A 79 7.44 -14.01 4.23
C TRP A 79 7.11 -13.57 5.67
N ARG A 80 6.10 -14.17 6.31
CA ARG A 80 5.75 -13.88 7.71
C ARG A 80 6.82 -14.36 8.68
N LEU A 81 7.47 -15.47 8.41
CA LEU A 81 8.58 -15.95 9.22
C LEU A 81 9.85 -15.11 9.01
N LEU A 82 10.09 -14.64 7.79
CA LEU A 82 11.25 -13.79 7.46
C LEU A 82 11.20 -12.41 8.11
N LEU A 83 10.01 -11.82 8.28
CA LEU A 83 9.90 -10.47 8.84
C LEU A 83 10.49 -10.34 10.27
N PRO A 84 10.19 -11.18 11.25
CA PRO A 84 10.87 -11.13 12.54
C PRO A 84 12.37 -11.38 12.46
N MET A 85 12.82 -12.25 11.53
CA MET A 85 14.24 -12.55 11.33
C MET A 85 15.05 -11.32 10.90
N VAL A 86 14.44 -10.36 10.20
CA VAL A 86 15.06 -9.07 9.89
C VAL A 86 15.52 -8.37 11.17
N PHE A 87 14.71 -8.38 12.23
CA PHE A 87 15.00 -7.75 13.51
C PHE A 87 15.89 -8.62 14.40
N PHE A 88 15.72 -9.94 14.37
CA PHE A 88 16.59 -10.86 15.10
C PHE A 88 18.00 -10.95 14.51
N SER A 89 18.26 -10.38 13.35
CA SER A 89 19.61 -10.27 12.79
C SER A 89 20.59 -9.58 13.74
N VAL A 90 20.11 -8.72 14.65
CA VAL A 90 20.95 -8.06 15.67
C VAL A 90 21.62 -9.06 16.64
N LEU A 91 21.08 -10.27 16.79
CA LEU A 91 21.65 -11.34 17.61
C LEU A 91 22.86 -12.02 16.98
N LEU A 92 23.11 -11.76 15.68
CA LEU A 92 24.21 -12.37 14.93
C LEU A 92 25.51 -11.57 15.12
N PRO A 93 26.68 -12.18 14.89
CA PRO A 93 27.95 -11.46 14.87
C PRO A 93 27.92 -10.29 13.90
N VAL A 94 28.52 -9.16 14.30
CA VAL A 94 28.45 -7.85 13.61
C VAL A 94 28.89 -7.95 12.14
N ASN A 95 29.87 -8.81 11.82
CA ASN A 95 30.39 -8.99 10.46
C ASN A 95 29.39 -9.58 9.45
N ILE A 96 28.34 -10.29 9.92
CA ILE A 96 27.33 -10.92 9.06
C ILE A 96 25.91 -10.36 9.29
N ALA A 97 25.66 -9.73 10.44
CA ALA A 97 24.32 -9.29 10.87
C ALA A 97 23.65 -8.37 9.84
N GLY A 98 24.34 -7.35 9.35
CA GLY A 98 23.83 -6.43 8.34
C GLY A 98 23.52 -7.11 7.00
N ALA A 99 24.36 -8.03 6.55
CA ALA A 99 24.13 -8.79 5.31
C ALA A 99 22.90 -9.71 5.44
N VAL A 100 22.77 -10.41 6.59
CA VAL A 100 21.60 -11.26 6.87
C VAL A 100 20.32 -10.43 6.96
N MET A 101 20.36 -9.26 7.60
CA MET A 101 19.23 -8.33 7.65
C MET A 101 18.75 -7.96 6.24
N VAL A 102 19.67 -7.52 5.36
CA VAL A 102 19.34 -7.15 3.98
C VAL A 102 18.78 -8.33 3.19
N ALA A 103 19.40 -9.50 3.31
CA ALA A 103 18.96 -10.72 2.64
C ALA A 103 17.55 -11.15 3.08
N CYS A 104 17.28 -11.16 4.39
CA CYS A 104 15.97 -11.47 4.95
C CYS A 104 14.91 -10.45 4.53
N TYR A 105 15.24 -9.15 4.56
CA TYR A 105 14.30 -8.10 4.18
C TYR A 105 13.96 -8.16 2.69
N PHE A 106 14.96 -8.31 1.83
CA PHE A 106 14.75 -8.49 0.39
C PHE A 106 13.89 -9.73 0.10
N ALA A 107 14.27 -10.89 0.66
CA ALA A 107 13.53 -12.13 0.47
C ALA A 107 12.07 -12.02 0.98
N MET A 108 11.87 -11.39 2.12
CA MET A 108 10.54 -11.14 2.72
C MET A 108 9.68 -10.30 1.78
N VAL A 109 10.17 -9.12 1.34
CA VAL A 109 9.40 -8.24 0.45
C VAL A 109 9.15 -8.92 -0.90
N PHE A 110 10.15 -9.59 -1.46
CA PHE A 110 10.05 -10.30 -2.73
C PHE A 110 8.97 -11.41 -2.67
N ILE A 111 9.02 -12.30 -1.66
CA ILE A 111 8.05 -13.38 -1.49
C ILE A 111 6.65 -12.82 -1.22
N TYR A 112 6.54 -11.76 -0.42
CA TYR A 112 5.28 -11.06 -0.20
C TYR A 112 4.67 -10.57 -1.51
N GLN A 113 5.43 -9.87 -2.33
CA GLN A 113 4.95 -9.34 -3.62
C GLN A 113 4.54 -10.47 -4.59
N LEU A 114 5.29 -11.57 -4.65
CA LEU A 114 4.92 -12.73 -5.45
C LEU A 114 3.60 -13.37 -4.98
N SER A 115 3.35 -13.40 -3.66
CA SER A 115 2.18 -14.06 -3.07
C SER A 115 0.91 -13.20 -3.08
N CYS A 116 1.05 -11.87 -3.15
CA CYS A 116 -0.05 -10.92 -3.00
C CYS A 116 -1.23 -11.15 -3.96
N PRO A 117 -1.05 -11.34 -5.29
CA PRO A 117 -2.15 -11.59 -6.21
C PRO A 117 -2.90 -12.88 -5.91
N ALA A 118 -2.16 -13.93 -5.55
CA ALA A 118 -2.70 -15.23 -5.23
C ALA A 118 -3.51 -15.21 -3.91
N GLN A 119 -3.03 -14.49 -2.92
CA GLN A 119 -3.74 -14.30 -1.65
C GLN A 119 -5.02 -13.47 -1.84
N THR A 120 -4.97 -12.44 -2.67
CA THR A 120 -6.15 -11.62 -2.98
C THR A 120 -7.21 -12.44 -3.73
N ASP A 121 -6.80 -13.25 -4.72
CA ASP A 121 -7.70 -14.14 -5.44
C ASP A 121 -8.33 -15.18 -4.50
N TRP A 122 -7.53 -15.80 -3.63
CA TRP A 122 -8.02 -16.74 -2.63
C TRP A 122 -9.08 -16.11 -1.73
N MET A 123 -8.80 -14.93 -1.17
CA MET A 123 -9.75 -14.20 -0.32
C MET A 123 -11.04 -13.91 -1.08
N VAL A 124 -10.94 -13.30 -2.26
CA VAL A 124 -12.11 -12.93 -3.06
C VAL A 124 -12.96 -14.15 -3.40
N SER A 125 -12.34 -15.26 -3.83
CA SER A 125 -13.05 -16.50 -4.17
C SER A 125 -13.86 -17.10 -3.03
N ARG A 126 -13.52 -16.77 -1.78
CA ARG A 126 -14.20 -17.31 -0.58
C ARG A 126 -15.14 -16.34 0.10
N VAL A 127 -14.97 -15.05 -0.15
CA VAL A 127 -15.77 -13.98 0.46
C VAL A 127 -16.90 -13.55 -0.47
N GLU A 128 -16.67 -13.56 -1.80
CA GLU A 128 -17.65 -13.17 -2.80
C GLU A 128 -18.86 -14.13 -2.81
N GLY A 129 -20.06 -13.58 -2.79
CA GLY A 129 -21.31 -14.34 -2.77
C GLY A 129 -21.87 -14.72 -1.37
N ASN A 130 -21.08 -14.62 -0.30
CA ASN A 130 -21.47 -15.04 1.05
C ASN A 130 -21.41 -13.92 2.12
N THR A 131 -21.10 -12.70 1.73
CA THR A 131 -20.81 -11.61 2.68
C THR A 131 -21.48 -10.30 2.28
N ASP A 132 -21.82 -9.51 3.31
CA ASP A 132 -22.36 -8.17 3.16
C ASP A 132 -21.48 -7.29 2.27
N ALA A 133 -22.13 -6.38 1.53
CA ALA A 133 -21.47 -5.41 0.63
C ALA A 133 -20.37 -4.57 1.32
N ASN A 134 -20.37 -4.54 2.65
CA ASN A 134 -19.45 -3.77 3.47
C ASN A 134 -18.17 -4.52 3.90
N TYR A 135 -18.01 -5.82 3.57
CA TYR A 135 -16.87 -6.61 4.05
C TYR A 135 -15.51 -5.95 3.78
N TYR A 136 -15.26 -5.51 2.55
CA TYR A 136 -13.97 -4.92 2.18
C TYR A 136 -13.69 -3.62 2.92
N SER A 137 -14.73 -2.83 3.21
CA SER A 137 -14.61 -1.59 3.98
C SER A 137 -14.31 -1.86 5.45
N VAL A 138 -15.00 -2.85 6.04
CA VAL A 138 -14.73 -3.28 7.43
C VAL A 138 -13.32 -3.86 7.54
N ARG A 139 -12.89 -4.67 6.55
CA ARG A 139 -11.54 -5.23 6.50
C ARG A 139 -10.48 -4.13 6.45
N GLU A 140 -10.65 -3.13 5.59
CA GLU A 140 -9.73 -1.99 5.48
C GLU A 140 -9.70 -1.15 6.75
N MET A 141 -10.86 -0.86 7.33
CA MET A 141 -10.97 -0.14 8.60
C MET A 141 -10.23 -0.87 9.74
N CYS A 142 -10.50 -2.16 9.91
CA CYS A 142 -9.85 -2.96 10.94
C CYS A 142 -8.34 -3.06 10.74
N PHE A 143 -7.89 -3.22 9.48
CA PHE A 143 -6.48 -3.19 9.14
C PHE A 143 -5.83 -1.86 9.54
N MET A 144 -6.42 -0.73 9.16
CA MET A 144 -5.85 0.58 9.44
C MET A 144 -5.78 0.89 10.95
N LEU A 145 -6.78 0.48 11.72
CA LEU A 145 -6.75 0.62 13.18
C LEU A 145 -5.65 -0.26 13.80
N SER A 146 -5.54 -1.49 13.36
CA SER A 146 -4.50 -2.42 13.83
C SER A 146 -3.10 -1.96 13.41
N PHE A 147 -2.93 -1.46 12.18
CA PHE A 147 -1.69 -0.85 11.69
C PHE A 147 -1.29 0.36 12.54
N THR A 148 -2.23 1.26 12.82
CA THR A 148 -1.97 2.44 13.67
C THR A 148 -1.50 2.02 15.06
N ALA A 149 -2.19 1.07 15.70
CA ALA A 149 -1.81 0.57 17.02
C ALA A 149 -0.41 -0.09 17.00
N SER A 150 -0.12 -0.91 15.99
CA SER A 150 1.19 -1.57 15.84
C SER A 150 2.31 -0.56 15.59
N SER A 151 2.07 0.44 14.72
CA SER A 151 3.04 1.50 14.44
C SER A 151 3.33 2.36 15.66
N CYS A 152 2.30 2.70 16.44
CA CYS A 152 2.48 3.43 17.71
C CYS A 152 3.32 2.60 18.69
N ALA A 153 3.02 1.30 18.85
CA ALA A 153 3.78 0.43 19.74
C ALA A 153 5.26 0.35 19.34
N VAL A 154 5.54 0.08 18.06
CA VAL A 154 6.92 0.02 17.54
C VAL A 154 7.63 1.37 17.70
N SER A 155 6.97 2.48 17.38
CA SER A 155 7.53 3.81 17.55
C SER A 155 7.83 4.14 19.01
N MET A 156 6.97 3.76 19.94
CA MET A 156 7.21 3.95 21.39
C MET A 156 8.39 3.15 21.89
N ILE A 157 8.58 1.92 21.39
CA ILE A 157 9.75 1.08 21.74
C ILE A 157 11.03 1.74 21.24
N LEU A 158 11.07 2.14 19.95
CA LEU A 158 12.28 2.74 19.35
C LEU A 158 12.58 4.14 19.88
N ASN A 159 11.58 4.97 20.20
CA ASN A 159 11.80 6.31 20.74
C ASN A 159 12.38 6.33 22.16
N ARG A 160 12.31 5.20 22.89
CA ARG A 160 12.94 5.09 24.21
C ARG A 160 14.43 4.78 24.13
N ALA A 161 14.88 4.21 23.00
CA ALA A 161 16.28 3.87 22.79
C ALA A 161 17.09 5.15 22.44
N LYS A 162 18.18 5.39 23.18
CA LYS A 162 19.10 6.53 23.00
C LYS A 162 20.53 6.08 22.73
N THR A 163 20.91 4.93 23.26
CA THR A 163 22.24 4.35 23.13
C THR A 163 22.20 3.14 22.17
N HIS A 164 23.37 2.72 21.71
CA HIS A 164 23.50 1.54 20.85
C HIS A 164 22.93 0.27 21.49
N ASP A 165 23.21 0.05 22.79
CA ASP A 165 22.71 -1.12 23.52
C ASP A 165 21.20 -1.07 23.75
N GLU A 166 20.64 0.12 23.94
CA GLU A 166 19.18 0.29 24.03
C GLU A 166 18.51 -0.01 22.69
N TYR A 167 19.10 0.39 21.54
CA TYR A 167 18.62 0.03 20.22
C TYR A 167 18.69 -1.47 19.98
N PHE A 168 19.75 -2.15 20.41
CA PHE A 168 19.84 -3.61 20.36
C PHE A 168 18.64 -4.28 21.04
N ASN A 169 18.36 -3.90 22.30
CA ASN A 169 17.22 -4.43 23.04
C ASN A 169 15.87 -4.04 22.40
N ALA A 170 15.74 -2.80 21.90
CA ALA A 170 14.54 -2.33 21.25
C ALA A 170 14.21 -3.15 19.99
N PHE A 171 15.21 -3.46 19.15
CA PHE A 171 14.98 -4.29 17.96
C PHE A 171 14.60 -5.73 18.31
N ILE A 172 15.15 -6.31 19.38
CA ILE A 172 14.72 -7.64 19.89
C ILE A 172 13.24 -7.59 20.31
N ILE A 173 12.84 -6.56 21.08
CA ILE A 173 11.45 -6.40 21.53
C ILE A 173 10.50 -6.24 20.33
N VAL A 174 10.89 -5.44 19.33
CA VAL A 174 10.13 -5.30 18.06
C VAL A 174 10.05 -6.65 17.36
N GLY A 175 11.15 -7.40 17.24
CA GLY A 175 11.16 -8.74 16.65
C GLY A 175 10.21 -9.72 17.36
N ILE A 176 10.17 -9.72 18.69
CA ILE A 176 9.25 -10.55 19.49
C ILE A 176 7.80 -10.14 19.26
N LEU A 177 7.49 -8.84 19.28
CA LEU A 177 6.15 -8.31 19.01
C LEU A 177 5.65 -8.76 17.63
N LEU A 178 6.50 -8.62 16.61
CA LEU A 178 6.18 -9.05 15.25
C LEU A 178 5.99 -10.56 15.16
N ALA A 179 6.89 -11.34 15.78
CA ALA A 179 6.77 -12.79 15.81
C ALA A 179 5.43 -13.23 16.41
N ALA A 180 5.02 -12.62 17.53
CA ALA A 180 3.74 -12.91 18.17
C ALA A 180 2.54 -12.62 17.22
N LEU A 181 2.50 -11.43 16.59
CA LEU A 181 1.43 -11.05 15.65
C LEU A 181 1.40 -12.01 14.44
N LEU A 182 2.57 -12.35 13.89
CA LEU A 182 2.67 -13.14 12.67
C LEU A 182 2.43 -14.64 12.92
N ILE A 183 2.77 -15.16 14.09
CA ILE A 183 2.42 -16.52 14.52
C ILE A 183 0.89 -16.65 14.57
N VAL A 184 0.18 -15.71 15.21
CA VAL A 184 -1.29 -15.70 15.22
C VAL A 184 -1.85 -15.63 13.80
N SER A 185 -1.26 -14.81 12.93
CA SER A 185 -1.67 -14.72 11.52
C SER A 185 -1.42 -16.03 10.76
N ILE A 186 -0.29 -16.72 10.99
CA ILE A 186 0.01 -18.02 10.37
C ILE A 186 -1.03 -19.07 10.80
N PHE A 187 -1.34 -19.19 12.10
CA PHE A 187 -2.38 -20.10 12.58
C PHE A 187 -3.75 -19.78 11.93
N THR A 188 -4.10 -18.50 11.87
CA THR A 188 -5.33 -18.07 11.21
C THR A 188 -5.34 -18.45 9.73
N LEU A 189 -4.24 -18.23 9.00
CA LEU A 189 -4.09 -18.59 7.59
C LEU A 189 -4.27 -20.09 7.35
N PHE A 190 -3.66 -20.93 8.22
CA PHE A 190 -3.75 -22.39 8.09
C PHE A 190 -5.13 -22.95 8.44
N SER A 191 -5.94 -22.23 9.21
CA SER A 191 -7.32 -22.58 9.51
C SER A 191 -8.31 -22.23 8.39
N LEU A 192 -7.89 -21.42 7.41
CA LEU A 192 -8.77 -21.01 6.31
C LEU A 192 -9.01 -22.15 5.32
N PRO A 193 -10.23 -22.29 4.77
CA PRO A 193 -10.52 -23.28 3.76
C PRO A 193 -9.75 -23.00 2.46
N PRO A 194 -9.44 -24.03 1.65
CA PRO A 194 -8.76 -23.86 0.37
C PRO A 194 -9.52 -22.90 -0.54
N PRO A 195 -8.87 -22.29 -1.56
CA PRO A 195 -9.56 -21.50 -2.58
C PRO A 195 -10.76 -22.25 -3.17
N ALA A 196 -11.78 -21.53 -3.61
CA ALA A 196 -12.87 -22.17 -4.33
C ALA A 196 -12.28 -22.89 -5.55
N GLN A 197 -12.69 -24.15 -5.79
CA GLN A 197 -12.26 -24.86 -6.97
C GLN A 197 -12.93 -24.18 -8.17
N TYR A 198 -12.16 -23.38 -8.89
CA TYR A 198 -12.55 -23.00 -10.24
C TYR A 198 -12.51 -24.28 -11.11
N LYS A 199 -13.56 -24.53 -11.89
CA LYS A 199 -13.54 -25.61 -12.87
C LYS A 199 -12.23 -25.48 -13.64
N GLN A 200 -11.37 -26.50 -13.56
CA GLN A 200 -10.15 -26.54 -14.35
C GLN A 200 -10.56 -26.55 -15.83
N HIS A 201 -10.77 -25.37 -16.38
CA HIS A 201 -10.71 -25.25 -17.82
C HIS A 201 -9.27 -25.61 -18.22
N LYS A 202 -9.17 -26.66 -19.07
CA LYS A 202 -7.93 -27.09 -19.74
C LYS A 202 -7.08 -25.84 -19.95
N THR A 203 -5.84 -25.86 -19.51
CA THR A 203 -4.84 -24.80 -19.56
C THR A 203 -5.02 -23.89 -20.79
N LYS A 204 -5.91 -22.90 -20.69
CA LYS A 204 -5.96 -21.81 -21.65
C LYS A 204 -4.59 -21.18 -21.62
N LYS A 205 -3.97 -21.09 -22.80
CA LYS A 205 -2.72 -20.32 -22.94
C LYS A 205 -2.94 -18.98 -22.28
N LEU A 206 -2.07 -18.66 -21.35
CA LEU A 206 -2.08 -17.40 -20.62
C LEU A 206 -2.00 -16.26 -21.64
N ASP A 207 -3.12 -15.65 -21.95
CA ASP A 207 -3.17 -14.57 -22.92
C ASP A 207 -3.24 -13.23 -22.20
N LEU A 208 -2.04 -12.67 -21.90
CA LEU A 208 -1.94 -11.30 -21.34
C LEU A 208 -2.64 -10.27 -22.25
N LYS A 209 -2.76 -10.56 -23.56
CA LYS A 209 -3.47 -9.66 -24.48
C LYS A 209 -4.97 -9.61 -24.17
N SER A 210 -5.55 -10.68 -23.59
CA SER A 210 -6.96 -10.70 -23.19
C SER A 210 -7.25 -9.65 -22.11
N VAL A 211 -6.31 -9.43 -21.19
CA VAL A 211 -6.41 -8.42 -20.13
C VAL A 211 -6.55 -7.01 -20.76
N PHE A 212 -5.72 -6.70 -21.76
CA PHE A 212 -5.75 -5.40 -22.44
C PHE A 212 -6.94 -5.24 -23.42
N LYS A 213 -7.60 -6.31 -23.81
CA LYS A 213 -8.84 -6.26 -24.61
C LYS A 213 -10.09 -6.03 -23.77
N ASN A 214 -10.04 -6.28 -22.47
CA ASN A 214 -11.18 -6.07 -21.57
C ASN A 214 -11.33 -4.57 -21.27
N LYS A 215 -12.14 -3.86 -22.06
CA LYS A 215 -12.33 -2.40 -21.95
C LYS A 215 -12.77 -1.93 -20.57
N PRO A 216 -13.78 -2.54 -19.88
CA PRO A 216 -14.18 -2.14 -18.54
C PRO A 216 -13.02 -2.21 -17.54
N TYR A 217 -12.25 -3.29 -17.58
CA TYR A 217 -11.10 -3.47 -16.71
C TYR A 217 -9.97 -2.48 -17.02
N MET A 218 -9.66 -2.25 -18.29
CA MET A 218 -8.66 -1.29 -18.73
C MET A 218 -8.94 0.13 -18.20
N LEU A 219 -10.20 0.56 -18.19
CA LEU A 219 -10.56 1.86 -17.63
C LEU A 219 -10.27 1.95 -16.14
N VAL A 220 -10.58 0.89 -15.38
CA VAL A 220 -10.29 0.84 -13.94
C VAL A 220 -8.78 0.81 -13.69
N MET A 221 -8.03 0.04 -14.46
CA MET A 221 -6.57 -0.05 -14.36
C MET A 221 -5.90 1.29 -14.68
N LEU A 222 -6.30 1.97 -15.75
CA LEU A 222 -5.76 3.28 -16.14
C LEU A 222 -6.09 4.36 -15.10
N SER A 223 -7.30 4.34 -14.56
CA SER A 223 -7.69 5.22 -13.46
C SER A 223 -6.79 5.02 -12.23
N ASN A 224 -6.59 3.78 -11.81
CA ASN A 224 -5.73 3.45 -10.67
C ASN A 224 -4.26 3.83 -10.93
N ALA A 225 -3.75 3.58 -12.14
CA ALA A 225 -2.40 3.97 -12.53
C ALA A 225 -2.21 5.50 -12.56
N SER A 226 -3.19 6.25 -13.07
CA SER A 226 -3.14 7.72 -13.10
C SER A 226 -3.15 8.31 -11.68
N TRP A 227 -3.93 7.74 -10.77
CA TRP A 227 -3.88 8.10 -9.36
C TRP A 227 -2.52 7.77 -8.74
N SER A 228 -2.00 6.56 -8.97
CA SER A 228 -0.70 6.12 -8.44
C SER A 228 0.43 7.04 -8.89
N PHE A 229 0.43 7.45 -10.15
CA PHE A 229 1.37 8.44 -10.69
C PHE A 229 1.27 9.77 -9.96
N SER A 230 0.07 10.35 -9.92
CA SER A 230 -0.17 11.68 -9.34
C SER A 230 0.09 11.71 -7.83
N ALA A 231 -0.35 10.68 -7.11
CA ALA A 231 -0.16 10.54 -5.68
C ALA A 231 1.32 10.40 -5.30
N MET A 232 2.10 9.66 -6.10
CA MET A 232 3.54 9.51 -5.86
C MET A 232 4.33 10.75 -6.28
N PHE A 233 3.91 11.46 -7.32
CA PHE A 233 4.50 12.74 -7.69
C PHE A 233 4.36 13.77 -6.54
N VAL A 234 3.16 13.93 -5.97
CA VAL A 234 2.91 14.85 -4.85
C VAL A 234 3.52 14.33 -3.55
N GLY A 235 3.31 13.03 -3.25
CA GLY A 235 3.70 12.43 -1.97
C GLY A 235 5.20 12.35 -1.74
N SER A 236 5.99 12.05 -2.78
CA SER A 236 7.45 12.01 -2.68
C SER A 236 8.02 13.41 -2.38
N PHE A 237 7.49 14.44 -3.01
CA PHE A 237 7.90 15.81 -2.74
C PHE A 237 7.40 16.29 -1.38
N ALA A 238 6.16 16.00 -0.99
CA ALA A 238 5.61 16.40 0.29
C ALA A 238 6.46 15.92 1.48
N ALA A 239 6.99 14.68 1.40
CA ALA A 239 7.88 14.14 2.43
C ALA A 239 9.20 14.94 2.58
N VAL A 240 9.81 15.33 1.45
CA VAL A 240 11.02 16.17 1.44
C VAL A 240 10.70 17.59 1.92
N TYR A 241 9.61 18.17 1.43
CA TYR A 241 9.18 19.52 1.74
C TYR A 241 8.93 19.73 3.24
N GLN A 242 8.27 18.75 3.89
CA GLN A 242 8.03 18.78 5.34
C GLN A 242 9.32 18.91 6.15
N ILE A 243 10.34 18.15 5.80
CA ILE A 243 11.56 18.04 6.60
C ILE A 243 12.56 19.12 6.22
N GLN A 244 12.79 19.35 4.93
CA GLN A 244 13.88 20.21 4.46
C GLN A 244 13.46 21.68 4.29
N VAL A 245 12.19 21.95 4.00
CA VAL A 245 11.69 23.31 3.76
C VAL A 245 10.89 23.85 4.94
N LEU A 246 9.98 23.05 5.48
CA LEU A 246 9.15 23.47 6.62
C LEU A 246 9.79 23.16 7.97
N HIS A 247 10.89 22.39 8.00
CA HIS A 247 11.60 21.98 9.24
C HIS A 247 10.68 21.39 10.32
N VAL A 248 9.65 20.63 9.87
CA VAL A 248 8.67 20.02 10.78
C VAL A 248 9.35 18.86 11.53
N SER A 249 9.11 18.78 12.83
CA SER A 249 9.67 17.71 13.65
C SER A 249 9.07 16.34 13.29
N PHE A 250 9.88 15.29 13.39
CA PHE A 250 9.41 13.91 13.18
C PHE A 250 8.21 13.55 14.07
N ALA A 251 8.21 14.04 15.32
CA ALA A 251 7.09 13.82 16.24
C ALA A 251 5.77 14.40 15.71
N GLN A 252 5.80 15.61 15.15
CA GLN A 252 4.60 16.20 14.54
C GLN A 252 4.12 15.40 13.32
N ILE A 253 5.04 14.97 12.45
CA ILE A 253 4.72 14.13 11.29
C ILE A 253 4.03 12.83 11.75
N MET A 254 4.56 12.17 12.78
CA MET A 254 4.01 10.93 13.32
C MET A 254 2.63 11.13 13.95
N ILE A 255 2.44 12.18 14.75
CA ILE A 255 1.16 12.47 15.40
C ILE A 255 0.07 12.71 14.35
N TRP A 256 0.31 13.62 13.41
CA TRP A 256 -0.69 13.99 12.41
C TRP A 256 -0.90 12.90 11.35
N GLY A 257 0.15 12.14 11.03
CA GLY A 257 0.02 10.93 10.21
C GLY A 257 -0.85 9.86 10.88
N THR A 258 -0.71 9.69 12.20
CA THR A 258 -1.57 8.80 13.00
C THR A 258 -3.03 9.25 12.98
N VAL A 259 -3.28 10.56 13.16
CA VAL A 259 -4.62 11.15 13.03
C VAL A 259 -5.19 10.88 11.63
N GLY A 260 -4.39 11.06 10.58
CA GLY A 260 -4.79 10.76 9.19
C GLY A 260 -5.18 9.29 8.98
N ASN A 261 -4.47 8.35 9.59
CA ASN A 261 -4.79 6.93 9.54
C ASN A 261 -6.10 6.60 10.28
N ILE A 262 -6.37 7.25 11.41
CA ILE A 262 -7.65 7.13 12.13
C ILE A 262 -8.78 7.68 11.27
N VAL A 263 -8.61 8.88 10.70
CA VAL A 263 -9.60 9.50 9.79
C VAL A 263 -9.88 8.57 8.60
N ARG A 264 -8.84 8.02 7.97
CA ARG A 264 -8.98 7.02 6.90
C ARG A 264 -9.82 5.83 7.36
N SER A 265 -9.52 5.26 8.52
CA SER A 265 -10.21 4.10 9.06
C SER A 265 -11.72 4.35 9.24
N LEU A 266 -12.08 5.49 9.84
CA LEU A 266 -13.46 5.88 10.12
C LEU A 266 -14.23 6.22 8.83
N LEU A 267 -13.57 6.83 7.86
CA LEU A 267 -14.21 7.23 6.60
C LEU A 267 -14.38 6.07 5.60
N THR A 268 -13.60 5.01 5.68
CA THR A 268 -13.71 3.88 4.75
C THR A 268 -15.12 3.27 4.69
N PRO A 269 -15.82 2.97 5.81
CA PRO A 269 -17.21 2.51 5.76
C PRO A 269 -18.19 3.57 5.21
N VAL A 270 -17.92 4.85 5.47
CA VAL A 270 -18.75 5.96 4.95
C VAL A 270 -18.66 6.01 3.43
N MET A 271 -17.45 5.92 2.86
CA MET A 271 -17.22 5.87 1.41
C MET A 271 -17.93 4.67 0.77
N SER A 272 -17.94 3.52 1.43
CA SER A 272 -18.69 2.35 0.96
C SER A 272 -20.21 2.59 0.95
N ARG A 273 -20.77 3.27 1.94
CA ARG A 273 -22.21 3.64 1.96
C ARG A 273 -22.55 4.64 0.85
N ILE A 274 -21.66 5.60 0.59
CA ILE A 274 -21.81 6.53 -0.54
C ILE A 274 -21.80 5.76 -1.87
N ALA A 275 -20.87 4.80 -2.01
CA ALA A 275 -20.77 3.96 -3.20
C ALA A 275 -22.02 3.11 -3.46
N GLN A 276 -22.67 2.59 -2.40
CA GLN A 276 -23.92 1.84 -2.53
C GLN A 276 -25.07 2.69 -3.08
N ARG A 277 -25.06 4.00 -2.81
CA ARG A 277 -26.10 4.93 -3.27
C ARG A 277 -25.78 5.57 -4.63
N LYS A 278 -24.52 5.94 -4.88
CA LYS A 278 -24.10 6.75 -6.04
C LYS A 278 -23.14 6.02 -6.97
N GLY A 279 -22.72 4.80 -6.63
CA GLY A 279 -21.76 4.02 -7.41
C GLY A 279 -20.29 4.26 -7.03
N TRP A 280 -19.43 3.31 -7.35
CA TRP A 280 -18.00 3.34 -7.00
C TRP A 280 -17.23 4.42 -7.76
N ARG A 281 -17.59 4.72 -9.01
CA ARG A 281 -16.96 5.80 -9.79
C ARG A 281 -17.17 7.16 -9.16
N TYR A 282 -18.35 7.42 -8.60
CA TYR A 282 -18.59 8.66 -7.86
C TYR A 282 -17.64 8.82 -6.68
N VAL A 283 -17.36 7.72 -5.95
CA VAL A 283 -16.40 7.73 -4.84
C VAL A 283 -14.99 8.03 -5.34
N ILE A 284 -14.57 7.47 -6.48
CA ILE A 284 -13.26 7.77 -7.08
C ILE A 284 -13.16 9.26 -7.42
N ILE A 285 -14.17 9.83 -8.07
CA ILE A 285 -14.23 11.27 -8.40
C ILE A 285 -14.14 12.12 -7.13
N LEU A 286 -14.89 11.77 -6.08
CA LEU A 286 -14.84 12.46 -4.80
C LEU A 286 -13.43 12.40 -4.18
N CYS A 287 -12.79 11.23 -4.18
CA CYS A 287 -11.45 11.04 -3.65
C CYS A 287 -10.39 11.83 -4.43
N PHE A 288 -10.50 11.87 -5.78
CA PHE A 288 -9.61 12.69 -6.61
C PHE A 288 -9.81 14.18 -6.36
N SER A 289 -11.05 14.62 -6.17
CA SER A 289 -11.35 16.02 -5.84
C SER A 289 -10.74 16.42 -4.50
N VAL A 290 -10.81 15.55 -3.49
CA VAL A 290 -10.14 15.79 -2.20
C VAL A 290 -8.62 15.78 -2.36
N GLY A 291 -8.06 14.85 -3.15
CA GLY A 291 -6.64 14.81 -3.45
C GLY A 291 -6.13 16.08 -4.14
N LEU A 292 -6.91 16.62 -5.08
CA LEU A 292 -6.63 17.90 -5.73
C LEU A 292 -6.63 19.05 -4.72
N LEU A 293 -7.64 19.11 -3.86
CA LEU A 293 -7.71 20.12 -2.80
C LEU A 293 -6.49 20.06 -1.88
N LEU A 294 -6.08 18.86 -1.47
CA LEU A 294 -4.91 18.66 -0.62
C LEU A 294 -3.62 19.11 -1.30
N ALA A 295 -3.44 18.86 -2.60
CA ALA A 295 -2.28 19.35 -3.35
C ALA A 295 -2.25 20.88 -3.41
N LEU A 296 -3.40 21.53 -3.55
CA LEU A 296 -3.52 23.00 -3.51
C LEU A 296 -3.26 23.57 -2.10
N ILE A 297 -3.71 22.87 -1.05
CA ILE A 297 -3.39 23.26 0.34
C ILE A 297 -1.87 23.15 0.59
N TRP A 298 -1.20 22.11 0.09
CA TRP A 298 0.26 22.01 0.16
C TRP A 298 0.96 23.20 -0.49
N PHE A 299 0.46 23.70 -1.62
CA PHE A 299 1.02 24.88 -2.29
C PHE A 299 0.98 26.14 -1.42
N VAL A 300 -0.09 26.33 -0.65
CA VAL A 300 -0.24 27.49 0.25
C VAL A 300 0.40 27.26 1.63
N THR A 301 0.86 26.06 1.94
CA THR A 301 1.49 25.70 3.22
C THR A 301 2.92 26.23 3.25
N THR A 302 3.10 27.49 3.63
CA THR A 302 4.41 28.18 3.68
C THR A 302 4.48 29.06 4.94
N GLY A 303 5.69 29.27 5.48
CA GLY A 303 5.93 30.17 6.60
C GLY A 303 5.01 29.92 7.80
N ASP A 304 4.46 30.98 8.37
CA ASP A 304 3.62 30.94 9.58
C ASP A 304 2.31 30.17 9.40
N ILE A 305 1.78 30.13 8.16
CA ILE A 305 0.55 29.40 7.84
C ILE A 305 0.77 27.88 7.94
N ALA A 306 2.01 27.41 7.81
CA ALA A 306 2.34 25.99 7.90
C ALA A 306 1.92 25.37 9.24
N VAL A 307 1.97 26.11 10.34
CA VAL A 307 1.59 25.65 11.69
C VAL A 307 0.15 25.13 11.72
N PHE A 308 -0.77 25.75 10.97
CA PHE A 308 -2.18 25.36 10.89
C PHE A 308 -2.47 24.41 9.71
N MET A 309 -1.86 24.63 8.57
CA MET A 309 -2.15 23.88 7.35
C MET A 309 -1.53 22.49 7.38
N PHE A 310 -0.36 22.33 7.97
CA PHE A 310 0.33 21.05 8.06
C PHE A 310 -0.47 19.97 8.82
N PRO A 311 -1.00 20.21 10.04
CA PRO A 311 -1.90 19.31 10.72
C PRO A 311 -3.12 18.93 9.88
N LEU A 312 -3.73 19.92 9.23
CA LEU A 312 -4.92 19.73 8.40
C LEU A 312 -4.63 18.80 7.22
N VAL A 313 -3.55 19.06 6.47
CA VAL A 313 -3.21 18.26 5.28
C VAL A 313 -2.86 16.83 5.65
N LEU A 314 -2.09 16.59 6.70
CA LEU A 314 -1.75 15.24 7.13
C LEU A 314 -2.96 14.48 7.67
N SER A 315 -3.81 15.15 8.45
CA SER A 315 -5.03 14.54 8.97
C SER A 315 -6.01 14.15 7.85
N LEU A 316 -6.16 15.00 6.82
CA LEU A 316 -7.03 14.73 5.68
C LEU A 316 -6.36 13.90 4.58
N GLY A 317 -5.05 13.71 4.62
CA GLY A 317 -4.29 12.93 3.62
C GLY A 317 -4.75 11.48 3.49
N GLY A 318 -5.36 10.92 4.54
CA GLY A 318 -5.96 9.60 4.52
C GLY A 318 -7.28 9.50 3.76
N VAL A 319 -8.01 10.62 3.55
CA VAL A 319 -9.36 10.64 2.97
C VAL A 319 -9.42 10.05 1.56
N PRO A 320 -8.56 10.43 0.60
CA PRO A 320 -8.57 9.84 -0.72
C PRO A 320 -8.42 8.31 -0.67
N ASN A 321 -7.47 7.82 0.12
CA ASN A 321 -7.20 6.40 0.23
C ASN A 321 -8.32 5.62 0.94
N ALA A 322 -9.14 6.27 1.78
CA ALA A 322 -10.29 5.65 2.43
C ALA A 322 -11.33 5.12 1.42
N GLY A 323 -11.51 5.84 0.31
CA GLY A 323 -12.44 5.43 -0.75
C GLY A 323 -11.77 4.60 -1.84
N LEU A 324 -10.59 5.02 -2.30
CA LEU A 324 -9.91 4.43 -3.46
C LEU A 324 -9.51 2.97 -3.24
N SER A 325 -9.01 2.61 -2.05
CA SER A 325 -8.59 1.23 -1.74
C SER A 325 -9.73 0.23 -1.94
N VAL A 326 -10.94 0.57 -1.49
CA VAL A 326 -12.11 -0.29 -1.63
C VAL A 326 -12.73 -0.19 -3.02
N ALA A 327 -12.82 1.03 -3.58
CA ALA A 327 -13.44 1.26 -4.88
C ALA A 327 -12.71 0.50 -5.99
N TYR A 328 -11.39 0.62 -6.07
CA TYR A 328 -10.60 -0.08 -7.07
C TYR A 328 -10.68 -1.60 -6.92
N LEU A 329 -10.59 -2.13 -5.69
CA LEU A 329 -10.74 -3.56 -5.48
C LEU A 329 -12.11 -4.08 -5.95
N LYS A 330 -13.19 -3.39 -5.58
CA LYS A 330 -14.55 -3.77 -5.99
C LYS A 330 -14.75 -3.69 -7.49
N MET A 331 -14.30 -2.63 -8.13
CA MET A 331 -14.42 -2.46 -9.57
C MET A 331 -13.55 -3.46 -10.36
N GLN A 332 -12.34 -3.76 -9.87
CA GLN A 332 -11.49 -4.80 -10.45
C GLN A 332 -12.15 -6.17 -10.36
N VAL A 333 -12.68 -6.53 -9.18
CA VAL A 333 -13.39 -7.80 -8.98
C VAL A 333 -14.58 -7.90 -9.92
N ALA A 334 -15.38 -6.84 -10.06
CA ALA A 334 -16.58 -6.83 -10.90
C ALA A 334 -16.27 -6.91 -12.41
N SER A 335 -15.09 -6.44 -12.84
CA SER A 335 -14.69 -6.41 -14.26
C SER A 335 -13.81 -7.56 -14.69
N THR A 336 -13.50 -8.52 -13.79
CA THR A 336 -12.53 -9.60 -14.02
C THR A 336 -13.20 -10.96 -14.06
N PRO A 337 -12.90 -11.83 -15.05
CA PRO A 337 -13.31 -13.22 -15.03
C PRO A 337 -12.76 -13.95 -13.79
N ALA A 338 -13.60 -14.75 -13.13
CA ALA A 338 -13.23 -15.44 -11.88
C ALA A 338 -11.99 -16.33 -12.04
N ASP A 339 -11.85 -17.01 -13.18
CA ASP A 339 -10.76 -17.96 -13.44
C ASP A 339 -9.40 -17.31 -13.71
N GLU A 340 -9.39 -16.00 -14.09
CA GLU A 340 -8.19 -15.26 -14.50
C GLU A 340 -7.86 -14.10 -13.54
N ARG A 341 -8.60 -13.97 -12.45
CA ARG A 341 -8.57 -12.83 -11.53
C ARG A 341 -7.18 -12.47 -11.02
N SER A 342 -6.37 -13.47 -10.68
CA SER A 342 -5.00 -13.28 -10.20
C SER A 342 -4.11 -12.56 -11.22
N ILE A 343 -4.25 -12.85 -12.53
CA ILE A 343 -3.48 -12.19 -13.60
C ILE A 343 -3.92 -10.73 -13.77
N TYR A 344 -5.22 -10.50 -13.73
CA TYR A 344 -5.75 -9.15 -13.81
C TYR A 344 -5.25 -8.29 -12.66
N PHE A 345 -5.32 -8.77 -11.42
CA PHE A 345 -4.78 -8.05 -10.26
C PHE A 345 -3.29 -7.80 -10.35
N SER A 346 -2.53 -8.80 -10.80
CA SER A 346 -1.09 -8.68 -11.01
C SER A 346 -0.74 -7.64 -12.06
N THR A 347 -1.49 -7.59 -13.16
CA THR A 347 -1.29 -6.61 -14.24
C THR A 347 -1.58 -5.20 -13.74
N THR A 348 -2.65 -5.00 -12.95
CA THR A 348 -2.91 -3.70 -12.33
C THR A 348 -1.79 -3.29 -11.39
N ALA A 349 -1.32 -4.18 -10.53
CA ALA A 349 -0.23 -3.89 -9.60
C ALA A 349 1.07 -3.51 -10.33
N PHE A 350 1.38 -4.21 -11.42
CA PHE A 350 2.50 -3.89 -12.29
C PHE A 350 2.38 -2.49 -12.90
N CYS A 351 1.23 -2.16 -13.49
CA CYS A 351 0.99 -0.85 -14.08
C CYS A 351 1.03 0.27 -13.03
N ASN A 352 0.45 0.04 -11.85
CA ASN A 352 0.49 1.00 -10.74
C ASN A 352 1.92 1.20 -10.23
N GLY A 353 2.72 0.13 -10.13
CA GLY A 353 4.13 0.20 -9.73
C GLY A 353 4.95 1.04 -10.71
N ILE A 354 4.80 0.81 -12.02
CA ILE A 354 5.47 1.63 -13.05
C ILE A 354 5.00 3.09 -12.97
N ALA A 355 3.69 3.33 -12.87
CA ALA A 355 3.14 4.67 -12.78
C ALA A 355 3.67 5.43 -11.54
N ALA A 356 3.73 4.76 -10.40
CA ALA A 356 4.26 5.32 -9.16
C ALA A 356 5.76 5.65 -9.26
N LEU A 357 6.57 4.73 -9.81
CA LEU A 357 8.00 4.96 -10.05
C LEU A 357 8.25 6.13 -11.00
N THR A 358 7.49 6.19 -12.10
CA THR A 358 7.58 7.28 -13.08
C THR A 358 7.20 8.62 -12.45
N GLY A 359 6.12 8.65 -11.65
CA GLY A 359 5.69 9.84 -10.93
C GLY A 359 6.76 10.35 -9.97
N SER A 360 7.36 9.48 -9.17
CA SER A 360 8.44 9.83 -8.24
C SER A 360 9.71 10.29 -8.98
N ALA A 361 10.11 9.60 -10.07
CA ALA A 361 11.29 9.97 -10.86
C ALA A 361 11.12 11.34 -11.53
N LEU A 362 9.97 11.59 -12.14
CA LEU A 362 9.65 12.89 -12.75
C LEU A 362 9.61 14.01 -11.71
N CYS A 363 9.07 13.74 -10.52
CA CYS A 363 9.13 14.70 -9.42
C CYS A 363 10.56 15.04 -9.04
N SER A 364 11.46 14.04 -8.90
CA SER A 364 12.87 14.26 -8.59
C SER A 364 13.59 15.09 -9.65
N LEU A 365 13.33 14.82 -10.93
CA LEU A 365 13.84 15.63 -12.04
C LEU A 365 13.34 17.08 -11.99
N THR A 366 12.04 17.27 -11.67
CA THR A 366 11.45 18.60 -11.53
C THR A 366 12.07 19.37 -10.37
N ILE A 367 12.34 18.72 -9.23
CA ILE A 367 13.03 19.33 -8.09
C ILE A 367 14.41 19.84 -8.53
N SER A 368 15.19 18.99 -9.16
CA SER A 368 16.54 19.35 -9.64
C SER A 368 16.53 20.52 -10.63
N SER A 369 15.56 20.52 -11.56
CA SER A 369 15.40 21.60 -12.54
C SER A 369 14.99 22.92 -11.89
N PHE A 370 14.09 22.89 -10.88
CA PHE A 370 13.66 24.08 -10.16
C PHE A 370 14.76 24.65 -9.28
N GLN A 371 15.55 23.80 -8.64
CA GLN A 371 16.73 24.25 -7.88
C GLN A 371 17.77 24.91 -8.77
N ALA A 372 18.04 24.33 -9.95
CA ALA A 372 18.99 24.91 -10.92
C ALA A 372 18.50 26.25 -11.50
N ALA A 373 17.18 26.43 -11.61
CA ALA A 373 16.55 27.66 -12.12
C ALA A 373 16.16 28.66 -11.00
N GLU A 374 16.49 28.39 -9.75
CA GLU A 374 16.12 29.20 -8.57
C GLU A 374 14.60 29.44 -8.41
N ILE A 375 13.78 28.51 -8.97
CA ILE A 375 12.32 28.56 -8.88
C ILE A 375 11.87 28.01 -7.54
N SER A 376 10.89 28.65 -6.89
CA SER A 376 10.35 28.19 -5.63
C SER A 376 9.76 26.78 -5.75
N LEU A 377 10.24 25.86 -4.92
CA LEU A 377 9.86 24.45 -4.93
C LEU A 377 8.35 24.21 -4.68
N LYS A 378 7.64 25.16 -4.03
CA LYS A 378 6.19 25.04 -3.81
C LYS A 378 5.38 24.86 -5.11
N TYR A 379 5.87 25.37 -6.25
CA TYR A 379 5.19 25.22 -7.55
C TYR A 379 5.11 23.76 -8.02
N ILE A 380 5.92 22.86 -7.46
CA ILE A 380 5.83 21.42 -7.72
C ILE A 380 4.44 20.88 -7.33
N PHE A 381 3.82 21.44 -6.27
CA PHE A 381 2.46 21.07 -5.89
C PHE A 381 1.41 21.49 -6.92
N ILE A 382 1.64 22.59 -7.65
CA ILE A 382 0.75 23.00 -8.77
C ILE A 382 0.85 22.00 -9.92
N ILE A 383 2.06 21.54 -10.26
CA ILE A 383 2.24 20.50 -11.28
C ILE A 383 1.55 19.21 -10.84
N GLY A 384 1.72 18.81 -9.57
CA GLY A 384 1.02 17.66 -9.01
C GLY A 384 -0.50 17.82 -9.02
N ALA A 385 -1.02 19.00 -8.68
CA ALA A 385 -2.44 19.33 -8.79
C ALA A 385 -2.95 19.22 -10.22
N ALA A 386 -2.18 19.68 -11.20
CA ALA A 386 -2.51 19.52 -12.62
C ALA A 386 -2.59 18.04 -13.04
N CYS A 387 -1.66 17.19 -12.57
CA CYS A 387 -1.71 15.75 -12.81
C CYS A 387 -2.98 15.11 -12.20
N ILE A 388 -3.34 15.49 -10.96
CA ILE A 388 -4.57 15.00 -10.33
C ILE A 388 -5.82 15.51 -11.07
N LEU A 389 -5.82 16.76 -11.55
CA LEU A 389 -6.92 17.33 -12.32
C LEU A 389 -7.13 16.59 -13.64
N LEU A 390 -6.06 16.23 -14.35
CA LEU A 390 -6.14 15.41 -15.56
C LEU A 390 -6.73 14.03 -15.27
N SER A 391 -6.32 13.40 -14.18
CA SER A 391 -6.87 12.12 -13.72
C SER A 391 -8.35 12.23 -13.35
N LEU A 392 -8.75 13.32 -12.70
CA LEU A 392 -10.13 13.63 -12.36
C LEU A 392 -10.99 13.85 -13.61
N ALA A 393 -10.48 14.61 -14.58
CA ALA A 393 -11.16 14.85 -15.87
C ALA A 393 -11.38 13.54 -16.64
N PHE A 394 -10.38 12.64 -16.63
CA PHE A 394 -10.50 11.30 -17.20
C PHE A 394 -11.64 10.50 -16.56
N GLU A 395 -11.75 10.49 -15.23
CA GLU A 395 -12.83 9.78 -14.53
C GLU A 395 -14.21 10.40 -14.80
N CYS A 396 -14.32 11.71 -14.79
CA CYS A 396 -15.58 12.40 -15.11
C CYS A 396 -16.05 12.10 -16.54
N HIS A 397 -15.12 12.02 -17.51
CA HIS A 397 -15.45 11.63 -18.88
C HIS A 397 -15.98 10.20 -18.96
N ASN A 398 -15.31 9.27 -18.27
CA ASN A 398 -15.69 7.85 -18.26
C ASN A 398 -17.04 7.63 -17.57
N GLU A 399 -17.35 8.38 -16.51
CA GLU A 399 -18.66 8.29 -15.86
C GLU A 399 -19.79 8.78 -16.76
N LYS A 400 -19.61 9.93 -17.45
CA LYS A 400 -20.60 10.45 -18.42
C LYS A 400 -20.87 9.45 -19.53
N LYS A 401 -19.83 8.77 -20.02
CA LYS A 401 -19.96 7.74 -21.06
C LYS A 401 -20.70 6.51 -20.56
N ALA A 402 -20.43 6.06 -19.33
CA ALA A 402 -21.10 4.91 -18.74
C ALA A 402 -22.61 5.18 -18.50
N ARG A 403 -22.99 6.36 -18.04
CA ARG A 403 -24.41 6.76 -17.87
C ARG A 403 -25.16 6.80 -19.19
N LYS A 404 -24.52 7.23 -20.30
CA LYS A 404 -25.14 7.24 -21.64
C LYS A 404 -25.40 5.85 -22.24
N ILE A 405 -24.71 4.80 -21.74
CA ILE A 405 -24.89 3.42 -22.20
C ILE A 405 -26.00 2.72 -21.40
N GLN A 406 -26.33 3.23 -20.21
CA GLN A 406 -27.40 2.70 -19.34
C GLN A 406 -28.78 3.37 -19.61
N LEU A 407 -28.83 4.44 -20.40
CA LEU A 407 -30.02 5.09 -20.96
C LEU A 407 -30.28 4.60 -22.39
#